data_f4923e624e673c248082149b70f03d9c
#
_entry.id   f4923e624e673c248082149b70f03d9c
#
_cell.length_a   1.000
_cell.length_b   1.000
_cell.length_c   1.000
_cell.angle_alpha   90.00
_cell.angle_beta   90.00
_cell.angle_gamma   90.00
#
_symmetry.space_group_name_H-M   'P 1'
#
loop_
_entity.id
_entity.type
_entity.pdbx_description
1 polymer ?
#
loop_
_entity_poly.entity_id
_entity_poly.type
_entity_poly.pdbx_seq_one_letter_code
_entity_poly.pdbx_strand_id
1 'polypeptide(L)'
;MNYKDNLLYILENYSKDGLRPFHMPGHKRNELLAPLDAYRLDITEIDNFDDLHHPEGLLKEAMERAGNLFGSRRTFFMVNGCTGGILASIFATCEPGDSILVARNSHKSVYNAINIRKLNPLCIWPKGELNSLPLGVIPPEDVDKALTDNPDIKCVFITSPTYEGVV
;
A
#
# COMPACT_ATOMS: atom_id res chain seq x y z
N MET A 1 16.57 -2.75 18.04
CA MET A 1 15.41 -1.86 17.88
C MET A 1 14.92 -1.51 19.26
N ASN A 2 14.92 -0.24 19.66
CA ASN A 2 14.48 0.12 21.00
C ASN A 2 12.95 0.08 21.01
N TYR A 3 12.34 -0.72 21.90
CA TYR A 3 10.89 -0.84 22.06
C TYR A 3 10.20 0.51 22.30
N LYS A 4 10.91 1.43 22.95
CA LYS A 4 10.41 2.78 23.27
C LYS A 4 10.20 3.68 22.06
N ASP A 5 10.77 3.33 20.89
CA ASP A 5 10.62 4.05 19.64
C ASP A 5 9.47 3.48 18.78
N ASN A 6 8.74 2.51 19.33
CA ASN A 6 7.60 1.90 18.64
C ASN A 6 6.36 2.79 18.79
N LEU A 7 5.68 3.08 17.68
CA LEU A 7 4.45 3.88 17.65
C LEU A 7 3.39 3.36 18.65
N LEU A 8 3.18 2.04 18.71
CA LEU A 8 2.23 1.45 19.67
C LEU A 8 2.59 1.79 21.12
N TYR A 9 3.87 1.66 21.49
CA TYR A 9 4.33 1.99 22.84
C TYR A 9 4.07 3.47 23.20
N ILE A 10 4.30 4.37 22.26
CA ILE A 10 4.07 5.81 22.45
C ILE A 10 2.57 6.10 22.63
N LEU A 11 1.71 5.49 21.80
CA LEU A 11 0.25 5.60 21.90
C LEU A 11 -0.29 5.02 23.23
N GLU A 12 0.23 3.86 23.67
CA GLU A 12 -0.14 3.24 24.94
C GLU A 12 0.22 4.14 26.13
N ASN A 13 1.40 4.76 26.12
CA ASN A 13 1.78 5.69 27.18
C ASN A 13 0.91 6.95 27.17
N TYR A 14 0.67 7.52 26.00
CA TYR A 14 -0.25 8.65 25.85
C TYR A 14 -1.67 8.30 26.31
N SER A 15 -2.13 7.07 26.08
CA SER A 15 -3.46 6.64 26.56
C SER A 15 -3.57 6.57 28.08
N LYS A 16 -2.43 6.48 28.80
CA LYS A 16 -2.34 6.32 30.27
C LYS A 16 -1.91 7.60 30.99
N ASP A 17 -1.69 8.70 30.30
CA ASP A 17 -1.18 9.95 30.89
C ASP A 17 -2.16 10.66 31.83
N GLY A 18 -3.40 10.18 31.91
CA GLY A 18 -4.45 10.74 32.76
C GLY A 18 -5.11 12.01 32.22
N LEU A 19 -4.67 12.53 31.09
CA LEU A 19 -5.26 13.70 30.46
C LEU A 19 -6.57 13.34 29.77
N ARG A 20 -7.55 14.25 29.87
CA ARG A 20 -8.80 14.11 29.11
C ARG A 20 -8.62 14.62 27.69
N PRO A 21 -8.87 13.80 26.66
CA PRO A 21 -8.69 14.21 25.28
C PRO A 21 -9.82 15.16 24.84
N PHE A 22 -9.51 16.42 24.59
CA PHE A 22 -10.44 17.37 23.99
C PHE A 22 -10.38 17.39 22.45
N HIS A 23 -9.36 16.74 21.87
CA HIS A 23 -9.23 16.53 20.41
C HIS A 23 -10.18 15.44 19.89
N MET A 24 -10.29 15.29 18.59
CA MET A 24 -10.94 14.13 17.97
C MET A 24 -10.14 12.84 18.29
N PRO A 25 -10.77 11.68 18.34
CA PRO A 25 -12.18 11.37 17.99
C PRO A 25 -13.18 11.71 19.10
N GLY A 26 -14.47 11.72 18.73
CA GLY A 26 -15.57 12.14 19.60
C GLY A 26 -15.86 11.24 20.80
N HIS A 27 -15.43 9.97 20.81
CA HIS A 27 -15.66 9.02 21.91
C HIS A 27 -14.88 9.40 23.21
N LYS A 28 -13.85 10.23 23.11
CA LYS A 28 -13.07 10.77 24.24
C LYS A 28 -12.54 9.70 25.20
N ARG A 29 -12.21 8.49 24.69
CA ARG A 29 -11.83 7.32 25.50
C ARG A 29 -12.88 6.90 26.54
N ASN A 30 -14.16 7.23 26.31
CA ASN A 30 -15.24 6.85 27.19
C ASN A 30 -15.56 5.36 27.01
N GLU A 31 -15.42 4.57 28.05
CA GLU A 31 -15.59 3.10 28.02
C GLU A 31 -17.01 2.67 27.63
N LEU A 32 -18.03 3.49 27.91
CA LEU A 32 -19.41 3.23 27.51
C LEU A 32 -19.63 3.43 25.99
N LEU A 33 -18.90 4.38 25.38
CA LEU A 33 -19.02 4.72 23.96
C LEU A 33 -18.00 3.99 23.11
N ALA A 34 -16.91 3.53 23.70
CA ALA A 34 -15.75 2.95 23.04
C ALA A 34 -15.18 1.80 23.88
N PRO A 35 -15.86 0.65 23.91
CA PRO A 35 -15.52 -0.46 24.81
C PRO A 35 -14.27 -1.26 24.38
N LEU A 36 -13.76 -1.04 23.18
CA LEU A 36 -12.58 -1.74 22.69
C LEU A 36 -11.30 -0.98 23.05
N ASP A 37 -10.26 -1.70 23.42
CA ASP A 37 -8.94 -1.12 23.75
C ASP A 37 -8.36 -0.29 22.59
N ALA A 38 -8.67 -0.63 21.34
CA ALA A 38 -8.24 0.12 20.16
C ALA A 38 -8.70 1.60 20.21
N TYR A 39 -9.87 1.90 20.76
CA TYR A 39 -10.34 3.28 20.90
C TYR A 39 -9.53 4.14 21.87
N ARG A 40 -8.80 3.51 22.78
CA ARG A 40 -7.91 4.23 23.70
C ARG A 40 -6.68 4.77 22.99
N LEU A 41 -6.29 4.15 21.86
CA LEU A 41 -5.16 4.49 21.02
C LEU A 41 -5.55 5.35 19.83
N ASP A 42 -6.86 5.56 19.62
CA ASP A 42 -7.37 6.34 18.48
C ASP A 42 -7.22 7.84 18.76
N ILE A 43 -6.50 8.51 17.88
CA ILE A 43 -6.16 9.94 17.95
C ILE A 43 -6.26 10.57 16.57
N THR A 44 -6.23 11.89 16.51
CA THR A 44 -6.04 12.67 15.29
C THR A 44 -4.66 13.32 15.27
N GLU A 45 -4.42 14.24 14.33
CA GLU A 45 -3.22 15.06 14.23
C GLU A 45 -3.16 16.04 15.42
N ILE A 46 -2.45 15.65 16.46
CA ILE A 46 -2.23 16.46 17.66
C ILE A 46 -0.73 16.64 17.91
N ASP A 47 -0.39 17.62 18.72
CA ASP A 47 1.00 17.90 19.07
C ASP A 47 1.74 16.63 19.50
N ASN A 48 2.92 16.42 18.95
CA ASN A 48 3.81 15.26 19.15
C ASN A 48 3.39 13.93 18.47
N PHE A 49 2.29 13.89 17.70
CA PHE A 49 1.84 12.65 17.04
C PHE A 49 1.88 12.71 15.52
N ASP A 50 2.29 13.86 14.95
CA ASP A 50 2.54 14.00 13.51
C ASP A 50 1.26 13.95 12.65
N ASP A 51 1.40 14.20 11.34
CA ASP A 51 0.37 14.10 10.32
C ASP A 51 0.80 13.06 9.28
N LEU A 52 -0.05 12.08 9.01
CA LEU A 52 0.25 11.00 8.08
C LEU A 52 0.55 11.50 6.65
N HIS A 53 -0.08 12.60 6.23
CA HIS A 53 0.07 13.16 4.88
C HIS A 53 1.24 14.15 4.78
N HIS A 54 1.66 14.71 5.92
CA HIS A 54 2.81 15.63 6.02
C HIS A 54 3.72 15.24 7.18
N PRO A 55 4.29 14.01 7.15
CA PRO A 55 5.05 13.48 8.28
C PRO A 55 6.37 14.21 8.45
N GLU A 56 6.60 14.78 9.64
CA GLU A 56 7.82 15.49 10.01
C GLU A 56 8.53 14.88 11.22
N GLY A 57 7.81 14.10 12.05
CA GLY A 57 8.27 13.52 13.30
C GLY A 57 8.11 12.00 13.37
N LEU A 58 7.27 11.54 14.30
CA LEU A 58 7.08 10.15 14.67
C LEU A 58 6.72 9.23 13.51
N LEU A 59 5.78 9.64 12.65
CA LEU A 59 5.38 8.85 11.49
C LEU A 59 6.47 8.84 10.42
N LYS A 60 7.16 9.97 10.21
CA LYS A 60 8.33 10.05 9.31
C LYS A 60 9.40 9.04 9.73
N GLU A 61 9.78 9.05 11.01
CA GLU A 61 10.78 8.11 11.53
C GLU A 61 10.33 6.65 11.38
N ALA A 62 9.04 6.36 11.59
CA ALA A 62 8.49 5.02 11.38
C ALA A 62 8.56 4.59 9.91
N MET A 63 8.24 5.48 8.97
CA MET A 63 8.36 5.24 7.53
C MET A 63 9.81 5.05 7.10
N GLU A 64 10.75 5.84 7.65
CA GLU A 64 12.18 5.70 7.38
C GLU A 64 12.73 4.36 7.90
N ARG A 65 12.33 3.94 9.11
CA ARG A 65 12.69 2.61 9.63
C ARG A 65 12.17 1.48 8.75
N ALA A 66 10.93 1.57 8.27
CA ALA A 66 10.38 0.59 7.34
C ALA A 66 11.15 0.62 6.01
N GLY A 67 11.46 1.80 5.48
CA GLY A 67 12.28 1.96 4.28
C GLY A 67 13.63 1.27 4.40
N ASN A 68 14.33 1.49 5.50
CA ASN A 68 15.63 0.86 5.78
C ASN A 68 15.52 -0.66 5.88
N LEU A 69 14.46 -1.18 6.50
CA LEU A 69 14.24 -2.63 6.62
C LEU A 69 14.03 -3.31 5.26
N PHE A 70 13.27 -2.68 4.38
CA PHE A 70 12.96 -3.20 3.04
C PHE A 70 13.96 -2.75 1.96
N GLY A 71 14.97 -1.95 2.30
CA GLY A 71 15.92 -1.41 1.33
C GLY A 71 15.29 -0.45 0.32
N SER A 72 14.16 0.17 0.66
CA SER A 72 13.47 1.11 -0.21
C SER A 72 13.94 2.55 0.02
N ARG A 73 13.94 3.36 -1.04
CA ARG A 73 14.27 4.78 -0.94
C ARG A 73 13.27 5.58 -0.09
N ARG A 74 11.99 5.19 -0.15
CA ARG A 74 10.89 5.78 0.61
C ARG A 74 9.83 4.73 0.89
N THR A 75 9.15 4.88 2.02
CA THR A 75 7.99 4.08 2.40
C THR A 75 6.85 5.01 2.79
N PHE A 76 5.64 4.68 2.36
CA PHE A 76 4.43 5.42 2.71
C PHE A 76 3.43 4.47 3.38
N PHE A 77 2.92 4.87 4.54
CA PHE A 77 1.81 4.14 5.17
C PHE A 77 0.50 4.53 4.49
N MET A 78 -0.27 3.52 4.10
CA MET A 78 -1.51 3.71 3.35
C MET A 78 -2.71 3.37 4.23
N VAL A 79 -3.76 4.19 4.17
CA VAL A 79 -5.00 3.99 4.95
C VAL A 79 -6.13 3.33 4.14
N ASN A 80 -6.01 3.28 2.81
CA ASN A 80 -7.00 2.69 1.91
C ASN A 80 -6.61 1.30 1.40
N GLY A 81 -5.85 0.55 2.21
CA GLY A 81 -5.36 -0.78 1.89
C GLY A 81 -4.47 -0.83 0.64
N CYS A 82 -4.11 -2.04 0.21
CA CYS A 82 -3.29 -2.24 -0.99
C CYS A 82 -3.94 -1.66 -2.26
N THR A 83 -5.27 -1.58 -2.31
CA THR A 83 -5.98 -0.95 -3.44
C THR A 83 -5.56 0.50 -3.61
N GLY A 84 -5.51 1.29 -2.53
CA GLY A 84 -5.03 2.67 -2.57
C GLY A 84 -3.58 2.78 -3.06
N GLY A 85 -2.71 1.89 -2.58
CA GLY A 85 -1.31 1.81 -3.00
C GLY A 85 -1.16 1.48 -4.49
N ILE A 86 -1.93 0.53 -5.01
CA ILE A 86 -1.93 0.16 -6.44
C ILE A 86 -2.37 1.34 -7.31
N LEU A 87 -3.49 1.99 -6.95
CA LEU A 87 -3.95 3.16 -7.68
C LEU A 87 -2.89 4.27 -7.67
N ALA A 88 -2.35 4.60 -6.51
CA ALA A 88 -1.33 5.64 -6.36
C ALA A 88 -0.08 5.34 -7.20
N SER A 89 0.39 4.09 -7.21
CA SER A 89 1.58 3.68 -7.97
C SER A 89 1.35 3.82 -9.48
N ILE A 90 0.21 3.35 -9.98
CA ILE A 90 -0.12 3.46 -11.41
C ILE A 90 -0.32 4.92 -11.83
N PHE A 91 -1.00 5.73 -10.99
CA PHE A 91 -1.18 7.15 -11.28
C PHE A 91 0.13 7.96 -11.24
N ALA A 92 1.10 7.54 -10.42
CA ALA A 92 2.40 8.19 -10.33
C ALA A 92 3.33 7.84 -11.50
N THR A 93 3.08 6.73 -12.19
CA THR A 93 3.97 6.22 -13.25
C THR A 93 3.43 6.41 -14.67
N CYS A 94 2.10 6.56 -14.82
CA CYS A 94 1.46 6.62 -16.12
C CYS A 94 0.58 7.86 -16.28
N GLU A 95 0.62 8.47 -17.45
CA GLU A 95 -0.31 9.52 -17.88
C GLU A 95 -1.48 8.93 -18.69
N PRO A 96 -2.63 9.65 -18.81
CA PRO A 96 -3.73 9.21 -19.65
C PRO A 96 -3.29 8.94 -21.10
N GLY A 97 -3.63 7.75 -21.61
CA GLY A 97 -3.23 7.31 -22.94
C GLY A 97 -1.94 6.49 -22.98
N ASP A 98 -1.16 6.43 -21.90
CA ASP A 98 0.02 5.58 -21.84
C ASP A 98 -0.31 4.08 -21.91
N SER A 99 0.63 3.31 -22.44
CA SER A 99 0.54 1.84 -22.48
C SER A 99 1.12 1.21 -21.23
N ILE A 100 0.41 0.20 -20.70
CA ILE A 100 0.82 -0.59 -19.54
C ILE A 100 0.77 -2.08 -19.86
N LEU A 101 1.86 -2.80 -19.56
CA LEU A 101 1.89 -4.27 -19.59
C LEU A 101 1.38 -4.80 -18.25
N VAL A 102 0.33 -5.62 -18.27
CA VAL A 102 -0.31 -6.12 -17.05
C VAL A 102 -0.47 -7.63 -17.08
N ALA A 103 -0.06 -8.29 -15.98
CA ALA A 103 -0.35 -9.72 -15.81
C ALA A 103 -1.85 -9.96 -15.71
N ARG A 104 -2.38 -10.89 -16.52
CA ARG A 104 -3.83 -11.12 -16.62
C ARG A 104 -4.46 -11.59 -15.30
N ASN A 105 -3.69 -12.21 -14.43
CA ASN A 105 -4.08 -12.64 -13.08
C ASN A 105 -3.95 -11.55 -12.01
N SER A 106 -3.73 -10.29 -12.39
CA SER A 106 -3.66 -9.17 -11.46
C SER A 106 -5.01 -8.90 -10.79
N HIS A 107 -4.96 -8.37 -9.56
CA HIS A 107 -6.13 -8.01 -8.80
C HIS A 107 -6.96 -6.93 -9.51
N LYS A 108 -8.28 -6.96 -9.32
CA LYS A 108 -9.24 -6.01 -9.95
C LYS A 108 -8.89 -4.53 -9.76
N SER A 109 -8.19 -4.16 -8.69
CA SER A 109 -7.74 -2.78 -8.45
C SER A 109 -6.81 -2.25 -9.53
N VAL A 110 -6.00 -3.11 -10.15
CA VAL A 110 -5.12 -2.76 -11.27
C VAL A 110 -5.97 -2.35 -12.47
N TYR A 111 -6.96 -3.15 -12.82
CA TYR A 111 -7.89 -2.85 -13.94
C TYR A 111 -8.74 -1.62 -13.66
N ASN A 112 -9.13 -1.39 -12.41
CA ASN A 112 -9.80 -0.16 -12.01
C ASN A 112 -8.90 1.07 -12.21
N ALA A 113 -7.63 0.97 -11.82
CA ALA A 113 -6.65 2.04 -12.03
C ALA A 113 -6.45 2.34 -13.52
N ILE A 114 -6.31 1.30 -14.35
CA ILE A 114 -6.20 1.40 -15.82
C ILE A 114 -7.41 2.14 -16.40
N ASN A 115 -8.62 1.76 -15.98
CA ASN A 115 -9.86 2.39 -16.45
C ASN A 115 -9.95 3.86 -16.05
N ILE A 116 -9.72 4.16 -14.76
CA ILE A 116 -9.83 5.53 -14.23
C ILE A 116 -8.78 6.44 -14.86
N ARG A 117 -7.55 5.95 -15.02
CA ARG A 117 -6.44 6.70 -15.63
C ARG A 117 -6.50 6.71 -17.17
N LYS A 118 -7.42 5.95 -17.77
CA LYS A 118 -7.59 5.83 -19.24
C LYS A 118 -6.31 5.34 -19.93
N LEU A 119 -5.72 4.27 -19.42
CA LEU A 119 -4.52 3.65 -19.98
C LEU A 119 -4.87 2.61 -21.06
N ASN A 120 -3.88 2.26 -21.89
CA ASN A 120 -3.98 1.21 -22.90
C ASN A 120 -3.30 -0.07 -22.39
N PRO A 121 -4.07 -1.08 -21.90
CA PRO A 121 -3.48 -2.28 -21.34
C PRO A 121 -3.07 -3.27 -22.43
N LEU A 122 -1.84 -3.77 -22.36
CA LEU A 122 -1.39 -4.99 -23.00
C LEU A 122 -1.36 -6.10 -21.94
N CYS A 123 -2.13 -7.16 -22.15
CA CYS A 123 -2.19 -8.27 -21.19
C CYS A 123 -1.18 -9.37 -21.51
N ILE A 124 -0.43 -9.79 -20.50
CA ILE A 124 0.43 -10.97 -20.55
C ILE A 124 -0.19 -12.09 -19.70
N TRP A 125 -0.17 -13.32 -20.24
CA TRP A 125 -0.84 -14.45 -19.61
C TRP A 125 0.14 -15.33 -18.86
N PRO A 126 -0.20 -15.77 -17.63
CA PRO A 126 0.56 -16.79 -16.93
C PRO A 126 0.65 -18.09 -17.75
N LYS A 127 1.81 -18.74 -17.73
CA LYS A 127 2.02 -20.06 -18.31
C LYS A 127 2.04 -21.13 -17.23
N GLY A 128 1.25 -22.14 -17.40
CA GLY A 128 1.04 -23.26 -16.47
C GLY A 128 -0.44 -23.52 -16.30
N GLU A 129 -0.78 -24.76 -16.05
CA GLU A 129 -2.16 -25.18 -15.82
C GLU A 129 -2.25 -25.94 -14.50
N LEU A 130 -3.19 -25.54 -13.67
CA LEU A 130 -3.68 -26.34 -12.57
C LEU A 130 -5.21 -26.45 -12.72
N ASN A 131 -5.69 -27.65 -13.01
CA ASN A 131 -7.12 -27.92 -13.22
C ASN A 131 -7.78 -26.99 -14.28
N SER A 132 -7.09 -26.76 -15.41
CA SER A 132 -7.52 -25.89 -16.49
C SER A 132 -7.64 -24.40 -16.15
N LEU A 133 -7.15 -23.98 -15.00
CA LEU A 133 -7.00 -22.57 -14.67
C LEU A 133 -5.61 -22.07 -15.09
N PRO A 134 -5.46 -20.86 -15.65
CA PRO A 134 -4.17 -20.29 -16.01
C PRO A 134 -3.44 -19.83 -14.73
N LEU A 135 -3.05 -20.80 -13.91
CA LEU A 135 -2.30 -20.61 -12.68
C LEU A 135 -0.84 -20.91 -12.95
N GLY A 136 -0.02 -19.89 -13.14
CA GLY A 136 1.38 -20.11 -13.43
C GLY A 136 2.20 -18.85 -13.30
N VAL A 137 3.45 -18.96 -13.69
CA VAL A 137 4.40 -17.84 -13.72
C VAL A 137 4.22 -17.00 -14.98
N ILE A 138 4.57 -15.75 -14.89
CA ILE A 138 4.85 -14.93 -16.08
C ILE A 138 6.31 -15.14 -16.45
N PRO A 139 6.64 -15.80 -17.57
CA PRO A 139 8.02 -16.03 -17.94
C PRO A 139 8.71 -14.70 -18.25
N PRO A 140 9.93 -14.46 -17.75
CA PRO A 140 10.68 -13.24 -18.03
C PRO A 140 10.87 -12.97 -19.52
N GLU A 141 11.07 -14.01 -20.32
CA GLU A 141 11.21 -13.92 -21.78
C GLU A 141 9.95 -13.40 -22.49
N ASP A 142 8.77 -13.65 -21.93
CA ASP A 142 7.52 -13.12 -22.48
C ASP A 142 7.38 -11.62 -22.14
N VAL A 143 7.88 -11.19 -20.99
CA VAL A 143 7.95 -9.77 -20.63
C VAL A 143 8.94 -9.04 -21.55
N ASP A 144 10.15 -9.57 -21.73
CA ASP A 144 11.17 -9.01 -22.59
C ASP A 144 10.67 -8.88 -24.05
N LYS A 145 9.99 -9.93 -24.53
CA LYS A 145 9.38 -9.91 -25.85
C LYS A 145 8.31 -8.83 -25.96
N ALA A 146 7.41 -8.74 -24.99
CA ALA A 146 6.33 -7.75 -25.00
C ALA A 146 6.88 -6.31 -24.99
N LEU A 147 7.93 -6.03 -24.22
CA LEU A 147 8.59 -4.73 -24.16
C LEU A 147 9.37 -4.40 -25.45
N THR A 148 10.00 -5.41 -26.06
CA THR A 148 10.70 -5.25 -27.34
C THR A 148 9.73 -4.93 -28.48
N ASP A 149 8.60 -5.64 -28.52
CA ASP A 149 7.58 -5.47 -29.56
C ASP A 149 6.76 -4.16 -29.33
N ASN A 150 6.76 -3.62 -28.11
CA ASN A 150 5.98 -2.43 -27.75
C ASN A 150 6.83 -1.45 -26.90
N PRO A 151 7.75 -0.70 -27.51
CA PRO A 151 8.70 0.17 -26.79
C PRO A 151 8.04 1.36 -26.09
N ASP A 152 6.77 1.65 -26.39
CA ASP A 152 6.00 2.74 -25.76
C ASP A 152 5.36 2.35 -24.40
N ILE A 153 5.54 1.12 -23.94
CA ILE A 153 5.07 0.69 -22.64
C ILE A 153 5.79 1.49 -21.55
N LYS A 154 5.03 2.18 -20.69
CA LYS A 154 5.54 3.01 -19.59
C LYS A 154 5.64 2.27 -18.26
N CYS A 155 4.83 1.24 -18.07
CA CYS A 155 4.74 0.52 -16.80
C CYS A 155 4.51 -0.98 -17.06
N VAL A 156 5.15 -1.81 -16.24
CA VAL A 156 4.88 -3.24 -16.15
C VAL A 156 4.29 -3.52 -14.76
N PHE A 157 3.14 -4.16 -14.71
CA PHE A 157 2.50 -4.57 -13.47
C PHE A 157 2.36 -6.08 -13.37
N ILE A 158 3.06 -6.70 -12.44
CA ILE A 158 3.06 -8.15 -12.18
C ILE A 158 2.79 -8.38 -10.69
N THR A 159 2.06 -9.44 -10.37
CA THR A 159 1.80 -9.88 -8.99
C THR A 159 2.72 -11.05 -8.66
N SER A 160 3.58 -10.87 -7.65
CA SER A 160 4.48 -11.92 -7.15
C SER A 160 4.63 -11.79 -5.63
N PRO A 161 4.39 -12.87 -4.85
CA PRO A 161 3.71 -14.09 -5.27
C PRO A 161 2.27 -13.83 -5.72
N THR A 162 1.71 -14.74 -6.53
CA THR A 162 0.30 -14.71 -6.89
C THR A 162 -0.58 -15.06 -5.68
N TYR A 163 -1.92 -14.94 -5.83
CA TYR A 163 -2.87 -15.35 -4.78
C TYR A 163 -2.71 -16.82 -4.38
N GLU A 164 -2.32 -17.66 -5.33
CA GLU A 164 -2.10 -19.09 -5.15
C GLU A 164 -0.68 -19.42 -4.62
N GLY A 165 0.17 -18.42 -4.41
CA GLY A 165 1.53 -18.58 -3.90
C GLY A 165 2.58 -18.93 -4.96
N VAL A 166 2.31 -18.69 -6.23
CA VAL A 166 3.27 -18.88 -7.32
C VAL A 166 4.19 -17.65 -7.42
N VAL A 167 5.51 -17.88 -7.50
CA VAL A 167 6.57 -16.87 -7.62
C VAL A 167 7.33 -17.03 -8.92
#